data_8a912d103b1b36fd49547c5b93be7bdd
#
_entry.id   8a912d103b1b36fd49547c5b93be7bdd
#
_cell.length_a   1.000
_cell.length_b   1.000
_cell.length_c   1.000
_cell.angle_alpha   90.00
_cell.angle_beta   90.00
_cell.angle_gamma   90.00
#
_symmetry.space_group_name_H-M   'P 1'
#
loop_
_entity.id
_entity.type
_entity.pdbx_description
1 polymer ?
#
loop_
_entity_poly.entity_id
_entity_poly.type
_entity_poly.pdbx_seq_one_letter_code
_entity_poly.pdbx_strand_id
1 'polypeptide(L)'
;MTEEKSAASSDNQTLADRGNNRSRQPANSAFREFIGSNWGPRPENTQGRNESAPWAAARREALGKLFPNKRLVIPAGQLKVRNNDCDYRFRPHSAFAHLTGTGTDFEPDAVLVLEPIRDGGEGPTHTAVLYFRPRASRSSEEFYGDPRY
;
A
#
# COMPACT_ATOMS: atom_id res chain seq x y z
N MET A 1 -57.40 -4.84 -23.27
CA MET A 1 -56.32 -5.49 -22.48
C MET A 1 -55.18 -4.50 -22.42
N THR A 2 -55.16 -3.73 -21.38
CA THR A 2 -54.13 -2.69 -21.11
C THR A 2 -53.13 -3.32 -20.19
N GLU A 3 -51.91 -3.48 -20.69
CA GLU A 3 -50.75 -3.93 -19.89
C GLU A 3 -50.33 -2.82 -18.94
N GLU A 4 -50.57 -3.04 -17.66
CA GLU A 4 -49.95 -2.26 -16.58
C GLU A 4 -48.45 -2.54 -16.55
N LYS A 5 -47.70 -1.58 -17.00
CA LYS A 5 -46.24 -1.56 -16.84
C LYS A 5 -45.96 -1.30 -15.37
N SER A 6 -45.63 -2.37 -14.64
CA SER A 6 -45.21 -2.32 -13.24
C SER A 6 -44.04 -1.37 -13.11
N ALA A 7 -44.25 -0.25 -12.46
CA ALA A 7 -43.20 0.62 -11.97
C ALA A 7 -42.50 -0.11 -10.84
N ALA A 8 -41.35 -0.75 -11.14
CA ALA A 8 -40.52 -1.38 -10.16
C ALA A 8 -39.98 -0.31 -9.19
N SER A 9 -40.30 -0.50 -7.95
CA SER A 9 -40.04 0.36 -6.80
C SER A 9 -38.57 0.72 -6.69
N SER A 10 -38.28 2.01 -6.83
CA SER A 10 -36.97 2.62 -6.56
C SER A 10 -36.66 2.78 -5.05
N ASP A 11 -37.55 2.23 -4.19
CA ASP A 11 -37.53 2.54 -2.76
C ASP A 11 -36.63 1.64 -1.89
N ASN A 12 -35.96 0.65 -2.47
CA ASN A 12 -35.10 -0.28 -1.70
C ASN A 12 -33.62 -0.07 -1.91
N GLN A 13 -33.21 1.02 -2.54
CA GLN A 13 -31.78 1.35 -2.61
C GLN A 13 -31.29 1.93 -1.28
N THR A 14 -30.18 1.40 -0.76
CA THR A 14 -29.55 1.97 0.42
C THR A 14 -29.13 3.42 0.15
N LEU A 15 -29.00 4.25 1.19
CA LEU A 15 -28.51 5.64 1.04
C LEU A 15 -27.16 5.70 0.34
N ALA A 16 -26.33 4.70 0.51
CA ALA A 16 -25.05 4.57 -0.19
C ALA A 16 -25.22 4.35 -1.70
N ASP A 17 -26.26 3.61 -2.12
CA ASP A 17 -26.58 3.34 -3.53
C ASP A 17 -27.25 4.52 -4.24
N ARG A 18 -27.93 5.40 -3.49
CA ARG A 18 -28.55 6.61 -4.06
C ARG A 18 -27.53 7.64 -4.53
N GLY A 19 -26.26 7.48 -4.17
CA GLY A 19 -25.19 8.41 -4.50
C GLY A 19 -25.29 9.73 -3.74
N ASN A 20 -24.17 10.36 -3.50
CA ASN A 20 -24.15 11.70 -2.95
C ASN A 20 -24.29 12.72 -4.09
N ASN A 21 -25.47 13.31 -4.25
CA ASN A 21 -25.73 14.31 -5.29
C ASN A 21 -24.81 15.56 -5.20
N ARG A 22 -24.06 15.70 -4.12
CA ARG A 22 -23.05 16.76 -3.95
C ARG A 22 -21.67 16.35 -4.44
N SER A 23 -21.44 15.05 -4.66
CA SER A 23 -20.19 14.54 -5.22
C SER A 23 -20.22 14.62 -6.74
N ARG A 24 -19.18 15.12 -7.35
CA ARG A 24 -18.99 15.07 -8.80
C ARG A 24 -18.65 13.67 -9.30
N GLN A 25 -18.41 12.75 -8.40
CA GLN A 25 -18.08 11.36 -8.72
C GLN A 25 -19.27 10.46 -8.37
N PRO A 26 -19.86 9.78 -9.35
CA PRO A 26 -20.89 8.81 -9.10
C PRO A 26 -20.35 7.68 -8.21
N ALA A 27 -21.02 7.42 -7.09
CA ALA A 27 -20.59 6.42 -6.11
C ALA A 27 -21.59 5.25 -5.97
N ASN A 28 -22.65 5.20 -6.80
CA ASN A 28 -23.64 4.13 -6.73
C ASN A 28 -23.09 2.79 -7.24
N SER A 29 -23.72 1.70 -6.80
CA SER A 29 -23.31 0.33 -7.17
C SER A 29 -23.35 0.08 -8.67
N ALA A 30 -24.36 0.56 -9.35
CA ALA A 30 -24.53 0.40 -10.79
C ALA A 30 -23.40 1.07 -11.58
N PHE A 31 -22.94 2.24 -11.15
CA PHE A 31 -21.79 2.90 -11.78
C PHE A 31 -20.50 2.13 -11.54
N ARG A 32 -20.28 1.64 -10.31
CA ARG A 32 -19.10 0.82 -9.99
C ARG A 32 -19.06 -0.47 -10.82
N GLU A 33 -20.22 -1.12 -10.97
CA GLU A 33 -20.35 -2.30 -11.80
C GLU A 33 -20.09 -1.99 -13.27
N PHE A 34 -20.63 -0.90 -13.79
CA PHE A 34 -20.40 -0.45 -15.17
C PHE A 34 -18.93 -0.19 -15.44
N ILE A 35 -18.26 0.60 -14.63
CA ILE A 35 -16.83 0.90 -14.84
C ILE A 35 -15.90 -0.28 -14.52
N GLY A 36 -16.36 -1.24 -13.71
CA GLY A 36 -15.65 -2.48 -13.41
C GLY A 36 -15.86 -3.58 -14.45
N SER A 37 -16.83 -3.42 -15.36
CA SER A 37 -17.18 -4.41 -16.37
C SER A 37 -16.36 -4.25 -17.65
N ASN A 38 -16.25 -5.33 -18.42
CA ASN A 38 -15.63 -5.36 -19.73
C ASN A 38 -14.13 -5.00 -19.81
N TRP A 39 -13.44 -5.00 -18.67
CA TRP A 39 -11.98 -4.92 -18.65
C TRP A 39 -11.36 -6.31 -18.87
N GLY A 40 -10.29 -6.35 -19.61
CA GLY A 40 -9.48 -7.57 -19.72
C GLY A 40 -8.92 -8.01 -18.36
N PRO A 41 -8.54 -9.28 -18.22
CA PRO A 41 -7.92 -9.75 -16.99
C PRO A 41 -6.68 -8.90 -16.69
N ARG A 42 -6.54 -8.48 -15.44
CA ARG A 42 -5.34 -7.77 -15.00
C ARG A 42 -4.15 -8.70 -15.20
N PRO A 43 -3.10 -8.29 -15.91
CA PRO A 43 -1.91 -9.11 -15.99
C PRO A 43 -1.42 -9.41 -14.58
N GLU A 44 -1.14 -10.69 -14.30
CA GLU A 44 -0.53 -11.05 -13.04
C GLU A 44 0.76 -10.25 -12.89
N ASN A 45 0.79 -9.43 -11.84
CA ASN A 45 1.95 -8.59 -11.58
C ASN A 45 3.05 -9.48 -10.95
N THR A 46 3.67 -10.31 -11.78
CA THR A 46 4.86 -11.07 -11.43
C THR A 46 6.05 -10.10 -11.40
N GLN A 47 6.03 -9.15 -10.48
CA GLN A 47 7.23 -8.35 -10.23
C GLN A 47 8.29 -9.32 -9.71
N GLY A 48 9.28 -9.54 -10.54
CA GLY A 48 10.47 -10.27 -10.16
C GLY A 48 11.21 -9.58 -9.01
N ARG A 49 12.16 -10.26 -8.45
CA ARG A 49 13.02 -9.71 -7.39
C ARG A 49 13.77 -8.49 -7.93
N ASN A 50 13.77 -7.39 -7.20
CA ASN A 50 14.49 -6.19 -7.57
C ASN A 50 16.01 -6.50 -7.68
N GLU A 51 16.69 -5.96 -8.67
CA GLU A 51 18.13 -6.13 -8.90
C GLU A 51 18.97 -5.72 -7.68
N SER A 52 18.51 -4.74 -6.91
CA SER A 52 19.17 -4.29 -5.68
C SER A 52 19.02 -5.25 -4.49
N ALA A 53 18.12 -6.23 -4.57
CA ALA A 53 17.80 -7.10 -3.44
C ALA A 53 18.99 -7.90 -2.86
N PRO A 54 19.90 -8.47 -3.68
CA PRO A 54 21.08 -9.17 -3.16
C PRO A 54 22.02 -8.23 -2.37
N TRP A 55 22.20 -7.03 -2.88
CA TRP A 55 23.05 -6.01 -2.22
C TRP A 55 22.46 -5.54 -0.91
N ALA A 56 21.15 -5.32 -0.88
CA ALA A 56 20.43 -4.96 0.33
C ALA A 56 20.49 -6.08 1.38
N ALA A 57 20.41 -7.34 0.97
CA ALA A 57 20.56 -8.49 1.86
C ALA A 57 21.96 -8.53 2.50
N ALA A 58 23.01 -8.37 1.70
CA ALA A 58 24.40 -8.33 2.21
C ALA A 58 24.63 -7.21 3.23
N ARG A 59 24.02 -6.02 2.99
CA ARG A 59 24.10 -4.88 3.91
C ARG A 59 23.38 -5.16 5.23
N ARG A 60 22.19 -5.79 5.18
CA ARG A 60 21.47 -6.20 6.39
C ARG A 60 22.25 -7.22 7.20
N GLU A 61 22.87 -8.17 6.53
CA GLU A 61 23.72 -9.16 7.21
C GLU A 61 24.93 -8.50 7.87
N ALA A 62 25.62 -7.60 7.17
CA ALA A 62 26.74 -6.86 7.73
C ALA A 62 26.33 -6.05 8.96
N LEU A 63 25.16 -5.36 8.90
CA LEU A 63 24.61 -4.62 10.03
C LEU A 63 24.25 -5.56 11.19
N GLY A 64 23.63 -6.68 10.92
CA GLY A 64 23.24 -7.66 11.95
C GLY A 64 24.43 -8.20 12.74
N LYS A 65 25.56 -8.43 12.08
CA LYS A 65 26.80 -8.86 12.73
C LYS A 65 27.34 -7.84 13.74
N LEU A 66 27.09 -6.55 13.53
CA LEU A 66 27.49 -5.49 14.46
C LEU A 66 26.61 -5.41 15.72
N PHE A 67 25.40 -5.95 15.65
CA PHE A 67 24.42 -5.90 16.73
C PHE A 67 23.83 -7.28 17.07
N PRO A 68 24.68 -8.25 17.47
CA PRO A 68 24.23 -9.60 17.76
C PRO A 68 23.15 -9.58 18.86
N ASN A 69 22.15 -10.43 18.73
CA ASN A 69 21.04 -10.59 19.71
C ASN A 69 20.16 -9.35 19.94
N LYS A 70 20.28 -8.31 19.12
CA LYS A 70 19.46 -7.11 19.24
C LYS A 70 18.48 -7.02 18.07
N ARG A 71 17.22 -6.73 18.39
CA ARG A 71 16.23 -6.34 17.39
C ARG A 71 16.57 -4.93 16.88
N LEU A 72 16.66 -4.78 15.57
CA LEU A 72 16.87 -3.48 14.94
C LEU A 72 15.59 -3.05 14.24
N VAL A 73 15.16 -1.83 14.49
CA VAL A 73 13.94 -1.24 13.90
C VAL A 73 14.34 -0.02 13.09
N ILE A 74 14.10 -0.07 11.80
CA ILE A 74 14.50 0.96 10.84
C ILE A 74 13.25 1.48 10.12
N PRO A 75 12.71 2.65 10.51
CA PRO A 75 11.56 3.24 9.85
C PRO A 75 11.91 3.88 8.52
N ALA A 76 10.98 3.85 7.58
CA ALA A 76 11.08 4.58 6.31
C ALA A 76 10.90 6.09 6.49
N GLY A 77 10.14 6.50 7.48
CA GLY A 77 9.75 7.88 7.73
C GLY A 77 8.39 8.23 7.13
N GLN A 78 7.98 9.47 7.35
CA GLN A 78 6.67 10.01 6.98
C GLN A 78 6.78 10.97 5.80
N LEU A 79 5.63 11.31 5.20
CA LEU A 79 5.50 12.44 4.28
C LEU A 79 5.93 13.73 4.96
N LYS A 80 6.47 14.64 4.18
CA LYS A 80 6.87 15.98 4.64
C LYS A 80 6.03 17.02 3.93
N VAL A 81 5.32 17.81 4.70
CA VAL A 81 4.53 18.92 4.20
C VAL A 81 5.45 19.96 3.55
N ARG A 82 5.11 20.35 2.33
CA ARG A 82 5.79 21.42 1.59
C ARG A 82 5.15 22.77 1.85
N ASN A 83 3.80 22.80 1.75
CA ASN A 83 2.95 23.96 2.05
C ASN A 83 1.53 23.48 2.41
N ASN A 84 0.57 24.38 2.56
CA ASN A 84 -0.75 24.11 3.15
C ASN A 84 -1.51 22.92 2.58
N ASP A 85 -1.34 22.61 1.30
CA ASP A 85 -2.12 21.60 0.57
C ASP A 85 -1.28 20.65 -0.29
N CYS A 86 0.04 20.73 -0.16
CA CYS A 86 0.96 19.92 -0.95
C CYS A 86 2.06 19.32 -0.08
N ASP A 87 2.33 18.06 -0.30
CA ASP A 87 3.47 17.37 0.28
C ASP A 87 4.66 17.31 -0.69
N TYR A 88 5.86 17.16 -0.16
CA TYR A 88 6.97 16.72 -0.97
C TYR A 88 6.76 15.28 -1.41
N ARG A 89 7.26 14.94 -2.60
CA ARG A 89 7.33 13.54 -2.99
C ARG A 89 8.03 12.74 -1.87
N PHE A 90 7.42 11.61 -1.51
CA PHE A 90 7.98 10.76 -0.46
C PHE A 90 9.42 10.34 -0.78
N ARG A 91 10.27 10.46 0.20
CA ARG A 91 11.65 9.98 0.16
C ARG A 91 11.95 9.28 1.49
N PRO A 92 12.20 7.96 1.46
CA PRO A 92 12.50 7.23 2.68
C PRO A 92 13.82 7.70 3.30
N HIS A 93 13.97 7.47 4.59
CA HIS A 93 15.24 7.69 5.28
C HIS A 93 16.35 6.91 4.59
N SER A 94 17.52 7.50 4.48
CA SER A 94 18.67 6.90 3.76
C SER A 94 19.06 5.52 4.29
N ALA A 95 18.99 5.32 5.62
CA ALA A 95 19.25 4.01 6.23
C ALA A 95 18.23 2.95 5.75
N PHE A 96 16.94 3.31 5.71
CA PHE A 96 15.90 2.41 5.22
C PHE A 96 16.12 2.05 3.74
N ALA A 97 16.31 3.06 2.88
CA ALA A 97 16.57 2.86 1.47
C ALA A 97 17.83 1.99 1.23
N HIS A 98 18.88 2.23 1.98
CA HIS A 98 20.13 1.47 1.91
C HIS A 98 19.97 -0.01 2.25
N LEU A 99 19.16 -0.31 3.28
CA LEU A 99 18.97 -1.66 3.80
C LEU A 99 17.84 -2.43 3.09
N THR A 100 16.92 -1.75 2.42
CA THR A 100 15.83 -2.38 1.69
C THR A 100 16.06 -2.43 0.18
N GLY A 101 16.85 -1.49 -0.36
CA GLY A 101 16.98 -1.28 -1.80
C GLY A 101 15.76 -0.61 -2.44
N THR A 102 14.85 -0.05 -1.62
CA THR A 102 13.62 0.60 -2.08
C THR A 102 13.83 2.11 -2.21
N GLY A 103 13.18 2.71 -3.19
CA GLY A 103 13.28 4.14 -3.48
C GLY A 103 11.99 4.91 -3.15
N THR A 104 11.78 5.97 -3.93
CA THR A 104 10.67 6.93 -3.77
C THR A 104 9.30 6.38 -4.22
N ASP A 105 9.24 5.16 -4.72
CA ASP A 105 8.00 4.52 -5.18
C ASP A 105 7.28 3.73 -4.09
N PHE A 106 7.84 3.76 -2.88
CA PHE A 106 7.23 3.15 -1.70
C PHE A 106 6.32 4.13 -0.98
N GLU A 107 5.33 3.57 -0.27
CA GLU A 107 4.46 4.34 0.62
C GLU A 107 5.23 4.70 1.90
N PRO A 108 4.89 5.83 2.55
CA PRO A 108 5.45 6.21 3.84
C PRO A 108 5.11 5.20 4.95
N ASP A 109 5.71 5.38 6.11
CA ASP A 109 5.45 4.62 7.34
C ASP A 109 5.81 3.13 7.30
N ALA A 110 6.52 2.68 6.26
CA ALA A 110 7.06 1.33 6.25
C ALA A 110 8.17 1.18 7.32
N VAL A 111 8.30 -0.02 7.86
CA VAL A 111 9.30 -0.34 8.89
C VAL A 111 10.01 -1.64 8.53
N LEU A 112 11.33 -1.57 8.43
CA LEU A 112 12.18 -2.76 8.37
C LEU A 112 12.57 -3.18 9.77
N VAL A 113 12.30 -4.44 10.11
CA VAL A 113 12.71 -5.04 11.40
C VAL A 113 13.69 -6.16 11.12
N LEU A 114 14.85 -6.12 11.77
CA LEU A 114 15.80 -7.22 11.80
C LEU A 114 15.66 -7.93 13.13
N GLU A 115 15.09 -9.13 13.12
CA GLU A 115 14.89 -9.97 14.29
C GLU A 115 16.11 -10.86 14.50
N PRO A 116 16.72 -10.87 15.70
CA PRO A 116 17.86 -11.71 15.96
C PRO A 116 17.48 -13.20 15.95
N ILE A 117 18.28 -14.00 15.28
CA ILE A 117 18.17 -15.46 15.31
C ILE A 117 18.96 -15.95 16.52
N ARG A 118 18.29 -16.66 17.43
CA ARG A 118 18.88 -17.10 18.70
C ARG A 118 19.47 -18.50 18.67
N ASP A 119 19.29 -19.23 17.56
CA ASP A 119 19.62 -20.65 17.49
C ASP A 119 21.10 -20.96 17.18
N GLY A 120 21.99 -19.98 17.26
CA GLY A 120 23.43 -20.15 17.34
C GLY A 120 24.16 -20.91 16.21
N GLY A 121 23.53 -21.11 15.05
CA GLY A 121 24.12 -21.80 13.91
C GLY A 121 25.03 -20.93 13.04
N GLU A 122 25.84 -21.58 12.21
CA GLU A 122 26.56 -20.90 11.12
C GLU A 122 25.53 -20.43 10.08
N GLY A 123 25.15 -19.15 10.13
CA GLY A 123 24.15 -18.61 9.23
C GLY A 123 23.90 -17.14 9.43
N PRO A 124 22.83 -16.60 8.83
CA PRO A 124 22.47 -15.19 9.01
C PRO A 124 22.13 -14.93 10.48
N THR A 125 22.61 -13.80 10.99
CA THR A 125 22.38 -13.40 12.40
C THR A 125 20.97 -12.89 12.67
N HIS A 126 20.28 -12.47 11.62
CA HIS A 126 18.94 -11.86 11.73
C HIS A 126 18.03 -12.29 10.59
N THR A 127 16.74 -12.40 10.90
CA THR A 127 15.67 -12.47 9.90
C THR A 127 15.17 -11.07 9.62
N ALA A 128 15.05 -10.71 8.34
CA ALA A 128 14.55 -9.40 7.93
C ALA A 128 13.05 -9.48 7.61
N VAL A 129 12.26 -8.64 8.28
CA VAL A 129 10.82 -8.50 8.05
C VAL A 129 10.53 -7.06 7.65
N LEU A 130 9.86 -6.87 6.51
CA LEU A 130 9.43 -5.56 6.06
C LEU A 130 7.92 -5.43 6.30
N TYR A 131 7.56 -4.52 7.18
CA TYR A 131 6.18 -4.10 7.41
C TYR A 131 5.90 -2.89 6.54
N PHE A 132 4.91 -2.98 5.70
CA PHE A 132 4.51 -1.87 4.84
C PHE A 132 3.00 -1.89 4.63
N ARG A 133 2.43 -0.73 4.37
CA ARG A 133 1.04 -0.60 3.98
C ARG A 133 0.97 -0.64 2.46
N PRO A 134 0.21 -1.56 1.87
CA PRO A 134 0.01 -1.57 0.44
C PRO A 134 -0.71 -0.28 0.03
N ARG A 135 -0.43 0.19 -1.18
CA ARG A 135 -1.15 1.33 -1.73
C ARG A 135 -2.62 0.98 -1.88
N ALA A 136 -3.49 1.88 -1.40
CA ALA A 136 -4.91 1.67 -1.51
C ALA A 136 -5.37 1.64 -2.98
N SER A 137 -6.31 0.74 -3.26
CA SER A 137 -6.95 0.71 -4.57
C SER A 137 -7.75 2.00 -4.78
N ARG A 138 -7.70 2.56 -5.98
CA ARG A 138 -8.51 3.74 -6.34
C ARG A 138 -10.02 3.51 -6.23
N SER A 139 -10.46 2.27 -6.14
CA SER A 139 -11.88 1.90 -5.92
C SER A 139 -12.23 1.69 -4.44
N SER A 140 -11.28 1.84 -3.51
CA SER A 140 -11.52 1.64 -2.08
C SER A 140 -11.89 2.94 -1.38
N GLU A 141 -12.70 2.84 -0.32
CA GLU A 141 -13.02 3.98 0.55
C GLU A 141 -11.77 4.57 1.19
N GLU A 142 -10.78 3.74 1.48
CA GLU A 142 -9.50 4.18 2.01
C GLU A 142 -8.80 5.19 1.10
N PHE A 143 -8.83 4.97 -0.23
CA PHE A 143 -8.22 5.91 -1.18
C PHE A 143 -8.85 7.31 -1.12
N TYR A 144 -10.15 7.40 -0.85
CA TYR A 144 -10.87 8.67 -0.79
C TYR A 144 -10.94 9.29 0.61
N GLY A 145 -10.75 8.50 1.65
CA GLY A 145 -10.84 8.94 3.04
C GLY A 145 -9.51 9.21 3.70
N ASP A 146 -8.41 8.75 3.12
CA ASP A 146 -7.08 8.91 3.71
C ASP A 146 -6.40 10.18 3.16
N PRO A 147 -5.93 11.10 4.02
CA PRO A 147 -5.29 12.35 3.60
C PRO A 147 -3.98 12.16 2.83
N ARG A 148 -3.49 10.95 2.69
CA ARG A 148 -2.29 10.62 1.91
C ARG A 148 -2.53 10.57 0.39
N TYR A 149 -3.80 10.58 -0.06
CA TYR A 149 -4.16 10.46 -1.47
C TYR A 149 -4.87 11.72 -2.03
#